data_cdfc5669f50b9366dc41e2f571153482
#
_entry.id   cdfc5669f50b9366dc41e2f571153482
#
_cell.length_a   1.000
_cell.length_b   1.000
_cell.length_c   1.000
_cell.angle_alpha   90.00
_cell.angle_beta   90.00
_cell.angle_gamma   90.00
#
_symmetry.space_group_name_H-M   'P 1'
#
loop_
_entity.id
_entity.type
_entity.pdbx_description
1 polymer ?
#
loop_
_entity_poly.entity_id
_entity_poly.type
_entity_poly.pdbx_seq_one_letter_code
_entity_poly.pdbx_strand_id
1 'polypeptide(L)'
;KRPGLTDLSKAINYNEIFEELNLLRLCIYTPTDYILPSKLAKYKNVYDSNHVRGGLTQSGREQGIRRLMSINLMKRMESSVYSFRLTLKRINDLITDTIKSIADFEHGYNKSTLNLNDITNMDLDGDDQNDDVFAIGKKVRIDIADMDYKSWRRELERDKEILDLLLAMIADITPAHDSKLQTLFDVIDEKQQHPINTGNKKIIIFTAFADTANYLYDIVCVYV
;
A
#
# COMPACT_ATOMS: atom_id res chain seq x y z
N LYS A 1 11.31 -18.36 -18.33
CA LYS A 1 10.98 -16.95 -18.66
C LYS A 1 9.94 -16.47 -17.67
N ARG A 2 10.14 -15.31 -17.03
CA ARG A 2 9.10 -14.76 -16.13
C ARG A 2 7.89 -14.35 -16.97
N PRO A 3 6.65 -14.68 -16.55
CA PRO A 3 5.45 -14.21 -17.23
C PRO A 3 5.37 -12.67 -17.17
N GLY A 4 4.74 -12.06 -18.19
CA GLY A 4 4.40 -10.65 -18.18
C GLY A 4 3.32 -10.34 -17.13
N LEU A 5 2.90 -9.08 -17.05
CA LEU A 5 1.82 -8.66 -16.17
C LEU A 5 0.47 -9.16 -16.69
N THR A 6 0.29 -9.14 -18.00
CA THR A 6 -0.92 -9.52 -18.71
C THR A 6 -0.59 -10.00 -20.13
N ASP A 7 -1.51 -10.71 -20.73
CA ASP A 7 -1.49 -11.16 -22.14
C ASP A 7 -2.12 -10.13 -23.09
N LEU A 8 -2.75 -9.07 -22.58
CA LEU A 8 -3.38 -8.04 -23.38
C LEU A 8 -2.31 -7.28 -24.20
N SER A 9 -2.43 -7.30 -25.51
CA SER A 9 -1.41 -6.78 -26.46
C SER A 9 -1.21 -5.26 -26.44
N LYS A 10 -2.11 -4.51 -25.80
CA LYS A 10 -2.04 -3.05 -25.61
C LYS A 10 -1.91 -2.65 -24.15
N ALA A 11 -1.69 -3.63 -23.29
CA ALA A 11 -1.64 -3.38 -21.88
C ALA A 11 -0.21 -3.03 -21.44
N ILE A 12 -0.19 -2.27 -20.43
CA ILE A 12 0.85 -1.81 -19.56
C ILE A 12 1.87 -2.89 -19.24
N ASN A 13 3.11 -2.51 -19.33
CA ASN A 13 4.23 -3.30 -18.88
C ASN A 13 4.68 -2.85 -17.48
N TYR A 14 5.52 -3.68 -16.85
CA TYR A 14 6.07 -3.38 -15.52
C TYR A 14 6.83 -2.06 -15.46
N ASN A 15 7.49 -1.64 -16.54
CA ASN A 15 8.30 -0.41 -16.55
C ASN A 15 7.41 0.83 -16.48
N GLU A 16 6.29 0.85 -17.21
CA GLU A 16 5.34 1.96 -17.19
C GLU A 16 4.73 2.14 -15.80
N ILE A 17 4.30 1.04 -15.15
CA ILE A 17 3.82 1.10 -13.76
C ILE A 17 4.93 1.57 -12.82
N PHE A 18 6.16 1.09 -13.01
CA PHE A 18 7.30 1.47 -12.19
C PHE A 18 7.62 2.97 -12.32
N GLU A 19 7.54 3.52 -13.52
CA GLU A 19 7.73 4.95 -13.75
C GLU A 19 6.70 5.78 -12.99
N GLU A 20 5.42 5.40 -13.05
CA GLU A 20 4.35 6.09 -12.30
C GLU A 20 4.50 5.91 -10.77
N LEU A 21 4.87 4.71 -10.29
CA LEU A 21 5.14 4.48 -8.87
C LEU A 21 6.27 5.35 -8.33
N ASN A 22 7.29 5.66 -9.14
CA ASN A 22 8.38 6.53 -8.75
C ASN A 22 7.97 8.00 -8.60
N LEU A 23 6.86 8.42 -9.19
CA LEU A 23 6.31 9.77 -9.03
C LEU A 23 5.56 9.95 -7.71
N LEU A 24 5.10 8.85 -7.08
CA LEU A 24 4.39 8.90 -5.80
C LEU A 24 5.30 9.41 -4.68
N ARG A 25 4.85 10.45 -4.00
CA ARG A 25 5.50 10.96 -2.79
C ARG A 25 5.08 10.22 -1.54
N LEU A 26 3.87 9.65 -1.54
CA LEU A 26 3.25 8.98 -0.40
C LEU A 26 3.25 9.89 0.85
N CYS A 27 2.92 11.17 0.65
CA CYS A 27 2.96 12.19 1.68
C CYS A 27 1.92 11.96 2.79
N ILE A 28 0.98 11.06 2.56
CA ILE A 28 0.04 10.58 3.57
C ILE A 28 0.78 9.94 4.77
N TYR A 29 1.94 9.33 4.55
CA TYR A 29 2.74 8.69 5.59
C TYR A 29 3.74 9.62 6.28
N THR A 30 3.83 10.89 5.86
CA THR A 30 4.75 11.89 6.44
C THR A 30 4.05 13.17 6.86
N PRO A 31 2.93 13.13 7.61
CA PRO A 31 2.19 14.32 8.00
C PRO A 31 3.00 15.28 8.88
N THR A 32 4.00 14.81 9.63
CA THR A 32 4.85 15.68 10.44
C THR A 32 5.71 16.63 9.61
N ASP A 33 5.98 16.34 8.35
CA ASP A 33 6.71 17.23 7.42
C ASP A 33 5.93 18.54 7.16
N TYR A 34 4.62 18.53 7.42
CA TYR A 34 3.72 19.67 7.20
C TYR A 34 3.34 20.41 8.49
N ILE A 35 3.92 20.08 9.64
CA ILE A 35 3.71 20.84 10.87
C ILE A 35 4.37 22.20 10.72
N LEU A 36 3.64 23.27 11.07
CA LEU A 36 4.17 24.62 11.06
C LEU A 36 5.42 24.74 11.94
N PRO A 37 6.49 25.43 11.51
CA PRO A 37 7.73 25.56 12.28
C PRO A 37 7.50 26.07 13.71
N SER A 38 6.55 26.98 13.92
CA SER A 38 6.18 27.52 15.22
C SER A 38 5.55 26.50 16.17
N LYS A 39 5.06 25.37 15.62
CA LYS A 39 4.37 24.30 16.36
C LYS A 39 5.22 23.05 16.56
N LEU A 40 6.33 22.91 15.85
CA LEU A 40 7.21 21.74 15.92
C LEU A 40 7.64 21.38 17.34
N ALA A 41 7.94 22.39 18.18
CA ALA A 41 8.37 22.14 19.55
C ALA A 41 7.29 21.42 20.38
N LYS A 42 6.00 21.76 20.18
CA LYS A 42 4.85 21.08 20.81
C LYS A 42 4.87 19.59 20.55
N TYR A 43 5.03 19.20 19.28
CA TYR A 43 4.97 17.81 18.85
C TYR A 43 6.25 17.02 19.15
N LYS A 44 7.44 17.64 19.03
CA LYS A 44 8.70 17.03 19.45
C LYS A 44 8.68 16.64 20.92
N ASN A 45 8.23 17.54 21.79
CA ASN A 45 8.15 17.25 23.22
C ASN A 45 7.17 16.11 23.56
N VAL A 46 6.11 15.94 22.78
CA VAL A 46 5.11 14.89 23.01
C VAL A 46 5.54 13.53 22.45
N TYR A 47 6.18 13.51 21.27
CA TYR A 47 6.40 12.29 20.49
C TYR A 47 7.85 11.83 20.42
N ASP A 48 8.82 12.74 20.57
CA ASP A 48 10.25 12.43 20.58
C ASP A 48 10.83 12.28 22.00
N SER A 49 10.06 12.64 23.06
CA SER A 49 10.55 12.63 24.42
C SER A 49 10.57 11.24 25.05
N ASN A 50 11.75 10.83 25.44
CA ASN A 50 12.11 9.98 26.60
C ASN A 50 11.84 8.46 26.58
N HIS A 51 11.21 7.84 25.59
CA HIS A 51 10.86 6.42 25.73
C HIS A 51 11.30 5.52 24.59
N VAL A 52 12.04 6.02 23.60
CA VAL A 52 12.48 5.19 22.47
C VAL A 52 13.94 4.78 22.66
N ARG A 53 14.14 3.53 23.08
CA ARG A 53 15.44 2.86 22.95
C ARG A 53 15.81 2.86 21.45
N GLY A 54 16.79 3.70 21.06
CA GLY A 54 17.27 3.77 19.67
C GLY A 54 17.16 5.14 19.00
N GLY A 55 16.56 6.17 19.65
CA GLY A 55 16.66 7.56 19.17
C GLY A 55 15.93 7.93 17.88
N LEU A 56 14.99 7.11 17.39
CA LEU A 56 14.19 7.44 16.21
C LEU A 56 13.14 8.51 16.55
N THR A 57 13.24 9.65 15.88
CA THR A 57 12.22 10.70 15.93
C THR A 57 10.92 10.26 15.24
N GLN A 58 9.79 10.93 15.55
CA GLN A 58 8.53 10.66 14.84
C GLN A 58 8.67 10.84 13.32
N SER A 59 9.29 11.94 12.89
CA SER A 59 9.56 12.18 11.46
C SER A 59 10.45 11.08 10.84
N GLY A 60 11.46 10.59 11.55
CA GLY A 60 12.30 9.48 11.09
C GLY A 60 11.52 8.19 10.90
N ARG A 61 10.56 7.89 11.79
CA ARG A 61 9.65 6.75 11.65
C ARG A 61 8.74 6.89 10.43
N GLU A 62 8.13 8.04 10.23
CA GLU A 62 7.27 8.34 9.07
C GLU A 62 8.01 8.19 7.76
N GLN A 63 9.24 8.68 7.67
CA GLN A 63 10.11 8.50 6.50
C GLN A 63 10.44 7.02 6.26
N GLY A 64 10.65 6.26 7.33
CA GLY A 64 10.85 4.81 7.28
C GLY A 64 9.62 4.08 6.72
N ILE A 65 8.42 4.41 7.23
CA ILE A 65 7.14 3.84 6.77
C ILE A 65 6.92 4.18 5.30
N ARG A 66 7.09 5.44 4.90
CA ARG A 66 6.95 5.86 3.50
C ARG A 66 7.83 5.04 2.57
N ARG A 67 9.11 4.86 2.93
CA ARG A 67 10.07 4.07 2.13
C ARG A 67 9.67 2.61 2.06
N LEU A 68 9.18 2.06 3.16
CA LEU A 68 8.72 0.68 3.22
C LEU A 68 7.48 0.47 2.35
N MET A 69 6.53 1.43 2.36
CA MET A 69 5.33 1.37 1.52
C MET A 69 5.66 1.42 0.02
N SER A 70 6.64 2.24 -0.39
CA SER A 70 7.12 2.25 -1.79
C SER A 70 7.66 0.87 -2.20
N ILE A 71 8.46 0.23 -1.35
CA ILE A 71 8.99 -1.12 -1.60
C ILE A 71 7.86 -2.16 -1.61
N ASN A 72 6.90 -2.02 -0.71
CA ASN A 72 5.77 -2.94 -0.58
C ASN A 72 4.88 -2.92 -1.83
N LEU A 73 4.60 -1.73 -2.38
CA LEU A 73 3.86 -1.60 -3.64
C LEU A 73 4.53 -2.36 -4.79
N MET A 74 5.85 -2.26 -4.93
CA MET A 74 6.60 -3.01 -5.94
C MET A 74 6.51 -4.52 -5.72
N LYS A 75 6.71 -4.99 -4.49
CA LYS A 75 6.61 -6.42 -4.15
C LYS A 75 5.20 -6.97 -4.38
N ARG A 76 4.16 -6.19 -4.07
CA ARG A 76 2.77 -6.59 -4.31
C ARG A 76 2.46 -6.68 -5.81
N MET A 77 2.94 -5.72 -6.60
CA MET A 77 2.85 -5.79 -8.07
C MET A 77 3.54 -7.05 -8.62
N GLU A 78 4.72 -7.39 -8.09
CA GLU A 78 5.40 -8.63 -8.45
C GLU A 78 4.67 -9.89 -7.97
N SER A 79 3.91 -9.82 -6.88
CA SER A 79 3.17 -10.95 -6.33
C SER A 79 1.90 -11.24 -7.17
N SER A 80 0.97 -10.31 -7.21
CA SER A 80 -0.23 -10.38 -8.07
C SER A 80 -0.78 -8.99 -8.36
N VAL A 81 -1.38 -8.82 -9.54
CA VAL A 81 -2.10 -7.59 -9.91
C VAL A 81 -3.26 -7.33 -8.96
N TYR A 82 -3.90 -8.39 -8.47
CA TYR A 82 -4.99 -8.28 -7.51
C TYR A 82 -4.55 -7.66 -6.18
N SER A 83 -3.48 -8.19 -5.56
CA SER A 83 -2.93 -7.66 -4.31
C SER A 83 -2.43 -6.22 -4.48
N PHE A 84 -1.78 -5.92 -5.61
CA PHE A 84 -1.36 -4.57 -5.95
C PHE A 84 -2.53 -3.59 -6.05
N ARG A 85 -3.60 -3.98 -6.77
CA ARG A 85 -4.84 -3.18 -6.91
C ARG A 85 -5.48 -2.88 -5.57
N LEU A 86 -5.58 -3.88 -4.68
CA LEU A 86 -6.14 -3.69 -3.35
C LEU A 86 -5.37 -2.65 -2.55
N THR A 87 -4.04 -2.71 -2.58
CA THR A 87 -3.20 -1.77 -1.84
C THR A 87 -3.30 -0.36 -2.41
N LEU A 88 -3.25 -0.20 -3.74
CA LEU A 88 -3.45 1.10 -4.37
C LEU A 88 -4.81 1.70 -3.97
N LYS A 89 -5.87 0.88 -3.97
CA LYS A 89 -7.20 1.33 -3.58
C LYS A 89 -7.25 1.77 -2.12
N ARG A 90 -6.68 0.99 -1.20
CA ARG A 90 -6.64 1.33 0.24
C ARG A 90 -5.92 2.67 0.47
N ILE A 91 -4.77 2.89 -0.18
CA ILE A 91 -4.03 4.16 -0.08
C ILE A 91 -4.85 5.31 -0.67
N ASN A 92 -5.50 5.10 -1.80
CA ASN A 92 -6.33 6.10 -2.46
C ASN A 92 -7.55 6.50 -1.62
N ASP A 93 -8.22 5.51 -1.01
CA ASP A 93 -9.36 5.73 -0.10
C ASP A 93 -8.90 6.54 1.12
N LEU A 94 -7.76 6.19 1.73
CA LEU A 94 -7.17 6.91 2.86
C LEU A 94 -6.83 8.37 2.52
N ILE A 95 -6.22 8.62 1.36
CA ILE A 95 -5.93 9.96 0.88
C ILE A 95 -7.22 10.75 0.67
N THR A 96 -8.23 10.12 0.06
CA THR A 96 -9.53 10.73 -0.20
C THR A 96 -10.22 11.15 1.10
N ASP A 97 -10.24 10.29 2.12
CA ASP A 97 -10.81 10.58 3.44
C ASP A 97 -10.03 11.69 4.16
N THR A 98 -8.71 11.73 4.00
CA THR A 98 -7.86 12.78 4.56
C THR A 98 -8.14 14.13 3.90
N ILE A 99 -8.21 14.19 2.58
CA ILE A 99 -8.57 15.41 1.84
C ILE A 99 -9.95 15.93 2.27
N LYS A 100 -10.92 15.01 2.42
CA LYS A 100 -12.25 15.35 2.91
C LYS A 100 -12.20 15.93 4.34
N SER A 101 -11.43 15.32 5.22
CA SER A 101 -11.26 15.81 6.60
C SER A 101 -10.65 17.22 6.65
N ILE A 102 -9.70 17.52 5.74
CA ILE A 102 -9.12 18.86 5.60
C ILE A 102 -10.18 19.84 5.10
N ALA A 103 -10.99 19.46 4.10
CA ALA A 103 -12.06 20.31 3.58
C ALA A 103 -13.14 20.59 4.64
N ASP A 104 -13.54 19.59 5.41
CA ASP A 104 -14.49 19.74 6.52
C ASP A 104 -13.96 20.71 7.59
N PHE A 105 -12.65 20.66 7.87
CA PHE A 105 -12.00 21.62 8.75
C PHE A 105 -12.05 23.05 8.18
N GLU A 106 -11.74 23.24 6.89
CA GLU A 106 -11.80 24.54 6.23
C GLU A 106 -13.20 25.16 6.28
N HIS A 107 -14.24 24.34 6.21
CA HIS A 107 -15.63 24.77 6.28
C HIS A 107 -16.18 24.90 7.71
N GLY A 108 -15.39 24.59 8.74
CA GLY A 108 -15.78 24.69 10.13
C GLY A 108 -16.73 23.59 10.61
N TYR A 109 -16.86 22.50 9.86
CA TYR A 109 -17.82 21.42 10.16
C TYR A 109 -17.29 20.38 11.14
N ASN A 110 -15.99 20.26 11.36
CA ASN A 110 -15.41 19.19 12.16
C ASN A 110 -14.25 19.62 13.07
N LYS A 111 -13.95 18.73 14.04
CA LYS A 111 -12.80 18.87 14.95
C LYS A 111 -11.50 18.86 14.18
N SER A 112 -10.60 19.74 14.59
CA SER A 112 -9.31 20.03 13.98
C SER A 112 -8.25 18.92 14.10
N THR A 113 -8.56 17.73 14.63
CA THR A 113 -7.57 16.72 15.00
C THR A 113 -7.58 15.51 14.08
N LEU A 114 -6.49 15.30 13.36
CA LEU A 114 -6.23 14.07 12.60
C LEU A 114 -5.71 12.98 13.52
N ASN A 115 -6.28 11.79 13.40
CA ASN A 115 -5.82 10.61 14.09
C ASN A 115 -4.92 9.81 13.14
N LEU A 116 -3.60 9.91 13.34
CA LEU A 116 -2.63 9.18 12.49
C LEU A 116 -2.69 7.66 12.65
N ASN A 117 -3.41 7.14 13.64
CA ASN A 117 -3.63 5.70 13.78
C ASN A 117 -4.36 5.11 12.59
N ASP A 118 -5.29 5.88 12.01
CA ASP A 118 -6.06 5.41 10.86
C ASP A 118 -5.16 5.28 9.61
N ILE A 119 -4.09 6.07 9.56
CA ILE A 119 -3.10 6.08 8.49
C ILE A 119 -2.13 4.88 8.58
N THR A 120 -1.72 4.51 9.78
CA THR A 120 -0.70 3.47 10.00
C THR A 120 -1.26 2.05 10.08
N ASN A 121 -2.55 1.90 10.40
CA ASN A 121 -3.18 0.58 10.61
C ASN A 121 -3.76 -0.05 9.33
N MET A 122 -3.78 0.66 8.20
CA MET A 122 -4.58 0.24 7.05
C MET A 122 -3.98 -0.83 6.15
N ASP A 123 -2.67 -1.06 6.16
CA ASP A 123 -2.06 -1.81 5.07
C ASP A 123 -1.00 -2.84 5.45
N LEU A 124 -0.94 -3.17 6.72
CA LEU A 124 0.01 -4.16 7.14
C LEU A 124 -0.75 -5.48 7.30
N ASP A 125 -0.69 -6.29 6.26
CA ASP A 125 -0.98 -7.71 6.42
C ASP A 125 -0.19 -8.20 7.61
N GLY A 126 -0.86 -8.79 8.61
CA GLY A 126 -0.25 -9.26 9.85
C GLY A 126 0.82 -10.35 9.67
N ASP A 127 1.32 -10.53 8.47
CA ASP A 127 2.38 -11.44 8.06
C ASP A 127 3.75 -10.74 7.85
N ASP A 128 3.77 -9.40 7.84
CA ASP A 128 5.04 -8.68 7.81
C ASP A 128 5.60 -8.60 9.25
N GLN A 129 6.74 -9.27 9.48
CA GLN A 129 7.49 -9.34 10.75
C GLN A 129 7.91 -7.96 11.33
N ASN A 130 7.32 -6.88 10.83
CA ASN A 130 7.60 -5.49 11.21
C ASN A 130 6.49 -4.86 12.05
N ASP A 131 5.57 -5.65 12.63
CA ASP A 131 4.50 -5.17 13.52
C ASP A 131 5.01 -4.24 14.63
N ASP A 132 6.23 -4.47 15.13
CA ASP A 132 6.84 -3.64 16.16
C ASP A 132 7.21 -2.22 15.66
N VAL A 133 7.59 -2.07 14.38
CA VAL A 133 7.93 -0.76 13.79
C VAL A 133 6.66 0.08 13.61
N PHE A 134 5.55 -0.57 13.29
CA PHE A 134 4.26 0.07 13.04
C PHE A 134 3.45 0.27 14.33
N ALA A 135 3.61 -0.61 15.32
CA ALA A 135 2.91 -0.52 16.60
C ALA A 135 3.28 0.74 17.43
N ILE A 136 4.44 1.32 17.19
CA ILE A 136 4.95 2.46 17.94
C ILE A 136 4.24 3.78 17.57
N GLY A 137 3.58 3.87 16.41
CA GLY A 137 2.83 5.05 15.94
C GLY A 137 1.42 5.21 16.50
N LYS A 138 0.92 4.29 17.30
CA LYS A 138 -0.51 4.15 17.68
C LYS A 138 -1.17 5.30 18.46
N LYS A 139 -0.49 6.42 18.73
CA LYS A 139 -1.05 7.53 19.55
C LYS A 139 -0.75 8.93 19.03
N VAL A 140 -0.24 9.07 17.82
CA VAL A 140 0.10 10.38 17.29
C VAL A 140 -1.15 11.10 16.79
N ARG A 141 -1.46 12.24 17.38
CA ARG A 141 -2.54 13.12 16.95
C ARG A 141 -1.97 14.48 16.60
N ILE A 142 -2.22 14.94 15.40
CA ILE A 142 -1.83 16.26 14.94
C ILE A 142 -3.08 17.09 14.71
N ASP A 143 -3.08 18.33 15.21
CA ASP A 143 -4.14 19.29 14.96
C ASP A 143 -3.92 19.89 13.56
N ILE A 144 -4.93 19.85 12.69
CA ILE A 144 -4.86 20.42 11.34
C ILE A 144 -4.54 21.91 11.41
N ALA A 145 -5.00 22.61 12.45
CA ALA A 145 -4.70 24.03 12.67
C ALA A 145 -3.19 24.30 12.93
N ASP A 146 -2.44 23.29 13.34
CA ASP A 146 -1.00 23.37 13.58
C ASP A 146 -0.17 22.99 12.33
N MET A 147 -0.83 22.70 11.20
CA MET A 147 -0.20 22.24 9.95
C MET A 147 -0.30 23.27 8.82
N ASP A 148 0.65 23.21 7.89
CA ASP A 148 0.47 23.74 6.52
C ASP A 148 -0.40 22.76 5.71
N TYR A 149 -1.66 22.61 6.14
CA TYR A 149 -2.60 21.67 5.57
C TYR A 149 -2.94 21.97 4.11
N LYS A 150 -2.77 23.24 3.65
CA LYS A 150 -2.99 23.61 2.24
C LYS A 150 -1.92 23.02 1.33
N SER A 151 -0.66 23.08 1.74
CA SER A 151 0.43 22.46 1.00
C SER A 151 0.32 20.95 1.05
N TRP A 152 -0.01 20.37 2.22
CA TRP A 152 -0.22 18.94 2.36
C TRP A 152 -1.37 18.43 1.48
N ARG A 153 -2.51 19.11 1.47
CA ARG A 153 -3.64 18.79 0.60
C ARG A 153 -3.24 18.73 -0.87
N ARG A 154 -2.49 19.72 -1.36
CA ARG A 154 -2.03 19.74 -2.76
C ARG A 154 -1.14 18.54 -3.12
N GLU A 155 -0.27 18.13 -2.20
CA GLU A 155 0.57 16.95 -2.41
C GLU A 155 -0.25 15.65 -2.33
N LEU A 156 -1.24 15.57 -1.44
CA LEU A 156 -2.19 14.46 -1.38
C LEU A 156 -3.02 14.35 -2.67
N GLU A 157 -3.49 15.46 -3.21
CA GLU A 157 -4.23 15.50 -4.48
C GLU A 157 -3.36 14.99 -5.65
N ARG A 158 -2.07 15.33 -5.69
CA ARG A 158 -1.11 14.79 -6.67
C ARG A 158 -0.88 13.29 -6.53
N ASP A 159 -0.65 12.82 -5.31
CA ASP A 159 -0.51 11.39 -5.06
C ASP A 159 -1.79 10.64 -5.48
N LYS A 160 -2.97 11.22 -5.21
CA LYS A 160 -4.25 10.67 -5.61
C LYS A 160 -4.39 10.56 -7.13
N GLU A 161 -4.02 11.59 -7.89
CA GLU A 161 -4.06 11.57 -9.36
C GLU A 161 -3.20 10.42 -9.93
N ILE A 162 -2.01 10.19 -9.37
CA ILE A 162 -1.12 9.10 -9.77
C ILE A 162 -1.74 7.74 -9.41
N LEU A 163 -2.33 7.61 -8.22
CA LEU A 163 -3.00 6.38 -7.79
C LEU A 163 -4.22 6.06 -8.67
N ASP A 164 -5.03 7.07 -9.02
CA ASP A 164 -6.16 6.94 -9.94
C ASP A 164 -5.70 6.48 -11.33
N LEU A 165 -4.60 7.05 -11.83
CA LEU A 165 -3.97 6.64 -13.08
C LEU A 165 -3.53 5.16 -13.00
N LEU A 166 -2.75 4.79 -11.98
CA LEU A 166 -2.30 3.41 -11.78
C LEU A 166 -3.47 2.42 -11.70
N LEU A 167 -4.55 2.76 -10.99
CA LEU A 167 -5.75 1.94 -10.90
C LEU A 167 -6.45 1.80 -12.26
N ALA A 168 -6.54 2.89 -13.03
CA ALA A 168 -7.10 2.86 -14.38
C ALA A 168 -6.25 2.00 -15.32
N MET A 169 -4.92 2.11 -15.21
CA MET A 169 -3.97 1.36 -15.99
C MET A 169 -4.11 -0.17 -15.82
N ILE A 170 -4.46 -0.67 -14.66
CA ILE A 170 -4.62 -2.11 -14.37
C ILE A 170 -6.07 -2.56 -14.32
N ALA A 171 -7.03 -1.67 -14.66
CA ALA A 171 -8.46 -1.96 -14.52
C ALA A 171 -8.90 -3.19 -15.33
N ASP A 172 -8.40 -3.31 -16.55
CA ASP A 172 -8.79 -4.37 -17.50
C ASP A 172 -8.10 -5.71 -17.23
N ILE A 173 -7.13 -5.76 -16.30
CA ILE A 173 -6.46 -7.01 -15.95
C ILE A 173 -7.36 -7.80 -14.99
N THR A 174 -8.18 -8.66 -15.58
CA THR A 174 -9.02 -9.64 -14.87
C THR A 174 -8.24 -10.93 -14.63
N PRO A 175 -8.76 -11.89 -13.84
CA PRO A 175 -8.13 -13.21 -13.70
C PRO A 175 -7.84 -13.91 -15.04
N ALA A 176 -8.71 -13.73 -16.04
CA ALA A 176 -8.50 -14.30 -17.37
C ALA A 176 -7.31 -13.71 -18.12
N HIS A 177 -6.91 -12.47 -17.78
CA HIS A 177 -5.80 -11.74 -18.39
C HIS A 177 -4.59 -11.61 -17.46
N ASP A 178 -4.62 -12.22 -16.29
CA ASP A 178 -3.48 -12.31 -15.36
C ASP A 178 -2.50 -13.39 -15.84
N SER A 179 -1.44 -12.99 -16.55
CA SER A 179 -0.48 -13.93 -17.13
C SER A 179 0.20 -14.83 -16.08
N LYS A 180 0.34 -14.36 -14.85
CA LYS A 180 0.89 -15.15 -13.76
C LYS A 180 -0.05 -16.26 -13.31
N LEU A 181 -1.34 -15.91 -13.18
CA LEU A 181 -2.39 -16.86 -12.84
C LEU A 181 -2.55 -17.91 -13.94
N GLN A 182 -2.55 -17.49 -15.21
CA GLN A 182 -2.64 -18.41 -16.33
C GLN A 182 -1.45 -19.37 -16.36
N THR A 183 -0.23 -18.86 -16.15
CA THR A 183 0.96 -19.72 -16.04
C THR A 183 0.85 -20.70 -14.86
N LEU A 184 0.24 -20.29 -13.74
CA LEU A 184 0.00 -21.18 -12.61
C LEU A 184 -0.95 -22.32 -12.99
N PHE A 185 -2.01 -22.05 -13.74
CA PHE A 185 -2.93 -23.07 -14.23
C PHE A 185 -2.22 -24.08 -15.12
N ASP A 186 -1.36 -23.62 -16.04
CA ASP A 186 -0.56 -24.52 -16.88
C ASP A 186 0.30 -25.46 -16.03
N VAL A 187 0.93 -24.94 -14.98
CA VAL A 187 1.76 -25.73 -14.03
C VAL A 187 0.90 -26.73 -13.25
N ILE A 188 -0.32 -26.35 -12.85
CA ILE A 188 -1.24 -27.25 -12.13
C ILE A 188 -1.65 -28.39 -13.05
N ASP A 189 -2.03 -28.10 -14.30
CA ASP A 189 -2.46 -29.09 -15.28
C ASP A 189 -1.32 -30.06 -15.62
N GLU A 190 -0.12 -29.55 -15.87
CA GLU A 190 1.05 -30.38 -16.12
C GLU A 190 1.33 -31.32 -14.92
N LYS A 191 1.26 -30.81 -13.70
CA LYS A 191 1.46 -31.60 -12.49
C LYS A 191 0.37 -32.67 -12.30
N GLN A 192 -0.87 -32.36 -12.69
CA GLN A 192 -1.98 -33.29 -12.62
C GLN A 192 -1.86 -34.43 -13.65
N GLN A 193 -1.42 -34.09 -14.87
CA GLN A 193 -1.24 -35.05 -15.98
C GLN A 193 0.05 -35.87 -15.83
N HIS A 194 1.13 -35.23 -15.41
CA HIS A 194 2.47 -35.80 -15.30
C HIS A 194 3.05 -35.60 -13.88
N PRO A 195 2.51 -36.30 -12.87
CA PRO A 195 2.98 -36.15 -11.50
C PRO A 195 4.44 -36.63 -11.37
N ILE A 196 5.29 -35.81 -10.71
CA ILE A 196 6.71 -36.12 -10.47
C ILE A 196 6.84 -37.46 -9.68
N ASN A 197 5.96 -37.67 -8.69
CA ASN A 197 5.85 -38.93 -7.96
C ASN A 197 4.55 -39.61 -8.35
N THR A 198 4.62 -40.87 -8.70
CA THR A 198 3.45 -41.66 -9.14
C THR A 198 2.30 -41.56 -8.13
N GLY A 199 1.14 -41.13 -8.59
CA GLY A 199 -0.08 -40.98 -7.79
C GLY A 199 -0.14 -39.75 -6.87
N ASN A 200 0.94 -38.95 -6.79
CA ASN A 200 0.93 -37.73 -5.97
C ASN A 200 0.62 -36.47 -6.81
N LYS A 201 -0.63 -36.04 -6.75
CA LYS A 201 -1.14 -34.83 -7.44
C LYS A 201 -1.21 -33.60 -6.53
N LYS A 202 -0.72 -33.69 -5.29
CA LYS A 202 -0.76 -32.56 -4.33
C LYS A 202 0.17 -31.43 -4.76
N ILE A 203 -0.31 -30.20 -4.63
CA ILE A 203 0.42 -28.97 -4.93
C ILE A 203 0.37 -28.09 -3.68
N ILE A 204 1.47 -27.45 -3.35
CA ILE A 204 1.56 -26.44 -2.29
C ILE A 204 2.05 -25.16 -2.95
N ILE A 205 1.28 -24.08 -2.79
CA ILE A 205 1.60 -22.76 -3.34
C ILE A 205 1.96 -21.84 -2.16
N PHE A 206 3.12 -21.21 -2.23
CA PHE A 206 3.58 -20.24 -1.25
C PHE A 206 3.51 -18.83 -1.83
N THR A 207 3.03 -17.90 -1.02
CA THR A 207 3.02 -16.46 -1.34
C THR A 207 3.41 -15.66 -0.11
N ALA A 208 3.98 -14.46 -0.32
CA ALA A 208 4.37 -13.55 0.75
C ALA A 208 3.21 -12.68 1.26
N PHE A 209 2.07 -12.64 0.56
CA PHE A 209 0.95 -11.76 0.88
C PHE A 209 -0.35 -12.53 1.07
N ALA A 210 -1.05 -12.27 2.17
CA ALA A 210 -2.34 -12.87 2.48
C ALA A 210 -3.40 -12.53 1.41
N ASP A 211 -3.42 -11.29 0.90
CA ASP A 211 -4.31 -10.90 -0.22
C ASP A 211 -4.10 -11.78 -1.46
N THR A 212 -2.84 -12.12 -1.79
CA THR A 212 -2.53 -13.04 -2.90
C THR A 212 -2.95 -14.46 -2.57
N ALA A 213 -2.77 -14.91 -1.33
CA ALA A 213 -3.20 -16.25 -0.91
C ALA A 213 -4.71 -16.41 -1.04
N ASN A 214 -5.49 -15.45 -0.55
CA ASN A 214 -6.94 -15.44 -0.67
C ASN A 214 -7.40 -15.42 -2.14
N TYR A 215 -6.81 -14.55 -2.94
CA TYR A 215 -7.10 -14.48 -4.38
C TYR A 215 -6.86 -15.82 -5.08
N LEU A 216 -5.72 -16.45 -4.83
CA LEU A 216 -5.38 -17.75 -5.42
C LEU A 216 -6.30 -18.84 -4.90
N TYR A 217 -6.63 -18.84 -3.59
CA TYR A 217 -7.54 -19.81 -3.00
C TYR A 217 -8.91 -19.79 -3.69
N ASP A 218 -9.51 -18.60 -3.79
CA ASP A 218 -10.84 -18.44 -4.37
C ASP A 218 -10.91 -18.92 -5.83
N ILE A 219 -9.84 -18.65 -6.60
CA ILE A 219 -9.83 -18.98 -8.03
C ILE A 219 -9.41 -20.43 -8.29
N VAL A 220 -8.35 -20.91 -7.60
CA VAL A 220 -7.83 -22.27 -7.83
C VAL A 220 -8.82 -23.33 -7.32
N CYS A 221 -9.54 -23.06 -6.22
CA CYS A 221 -10.57 -23.98 -5.73
C CYS A 221 -11.73 -24.19 -6.73
N VAL A 222 -11.98 -23.23 -7.60
CA VAL A 222 -13.01 -23.36 -8.65
C VAL A 222 -12.44 -24.04 -9.91
N TYR A 223 -11.13 -23.90 -10.12
CA TYR A 223 -10.44 -24.43 -11.29
C TYR A 223 -10.15 -25.95 -11.18
N VAL A 224 -9.83 -26.44 -10.00
CA VAL A 224 -9.47 -27.86 -9.72
C VAL A 224 -10.68 -28.65 -9.27
#